data_429fb5f4978995ccb542f924fbdaa2ae
#
_entry.id   429fb5f4978995ccb542f924fbdaa2ae
#
_cell.length_a   1.000
_cell.length_b   1.000
_cell.length_c   1.000
_cell.angle_alpha   90.00
_cell.angle_beta   90.00
_cell.angle_gamma   90.00
#
_symmetry.space_group_name_H-M   'P 1'
#
loop_
_entity.id
_entity.type
_entity.pdbx_description
1 polymer ?
#
loop_
_entity_poly.entity_id
_entity_poly.type
_entity_poly.pdbx_seq_one_letter_code
_entity_poly.pdbx_strand_id
1 'polypeptide(L)'
;EASNGAYVGSVDLGIQNIVTGIDPKTGEKEVDFSLLPSRDKTVTVCPNNAGGKNWMPSAYNPSSKLLFVPLMEICMDMIPVPPDEKGFMTTGVRLTARPLPGNDGKYGRLQAVNLEKLNIEWTHRQRAPITSGVLTTAGGLVFAGDVDRYIIAFDQSNGEELWRMRLNDVPSSAPITYSANGKQYLAVTVGHGVIAIDRKAVVPEVTLPLTPAATLWVFELPKNENIK
;
A
#
# COMPACT_ATOMS: atom_id res chain seq x y z
N GLU A 1 -1.73 -22.68 -9.03
CA GLU A 1 -2.86 -23.41 -9.64
C GLU A 1 -3.96 -23.63 -8.60
N ALA A 2 -5.15 -23.08 -8.83
CA ALA A 2 -6.25 -23.20 -7.86
C ALA A 2 -6.77 -24.65 -7.74
N SER A 3 -6.56 -25.46 -8.76
CA SER A 3 -7.06 -26.85 -8.80
C SER A 3 -6.27 -27.83 -7.93
N ASN A 4 -4.98 -27.56 -7.68
CA ASN A 4 -4.08 -28.50 -7.02
C ASN A 4 -3.06 -27.84 -6.08
N GLY A 5 -3.08 -26.51 -5.95
CA GLY A 5 -2.15 -25.76 -5.12
C GLY A 5 -0.71 -25.65 -5.67
N ALA A 6 -0.47 -26.06 -6.92
CA ALA A 6 0.86 -25.98 -7.50
C ALA A 6 1.32 -24.51 -7.62
N TYR A 7 2.59 -24.28 -7.29
CA TYR A 7 3.22 -22.97 -7.46
C TYR A 7 3.31 -22.59 -8.93
N VAL A 8 2.95 -21.34 -9.26
CA VAL A 8 2.99 -20.82 -10.63
C VAL A 8 4.13 -19.83 -10.80
N GLY A 9 4.33 -18.94 -9.81
CA GLY A 9 5.37 -17.94 -9.88
C GLY A 9 5.20 -16.86 -8.81
N SER A 10 6.17 -15.97 -8.73
CA SER A 10 6.19 -14.82 -7.81
C SER A 10 6.78 -13.59 -8.48
N VAL A 11 6.42 -12.43 -7.96
CA VAL A 11 6.98 -11.15 -8.39
C VAL A 11 7.53 -10.45 -7.14
N ASP A 12 8.82 -10.11 -7.14
CA ASP A 12 9.39 -9.26 -6.09
C ASP A 12 8.92 -7.83 -6.30
N LEU A 13 8.22 -7.29 -5.31
CA LEU A 13 7.70 -5.92 -5.33
C LEU A 13 8.77 -4.88 -4.96
N GLY A 14 10.00 -5.30 -4.64
CA GLY A 14 11.17 -4.44 -4.45
C GLY A 14 11.14 -3.61 -3.17
N ILE A 15 10.51 -4.10 -2.10
CA ILE A 15 10.41 -3.41 -0.81
C ILE A 15 10.75 -4.30 0.39
N GLN A 16 11.57 -5.31 0.18
CA GLN A 16 11.96 -6.27 1.21
C GLN A 16 13.46 -6.60 1.13
N ASN A 17 14.05 -7.05 2.25
CA ASN A 17 15.43 -7.51 2.32
C ASN A 17 15.57 -8.87 3.04
N ILE A 18 14.47 -9.57 3.28
CA ILE A 18 14.44 -10.81 4.06
C ILE A 18 14.57 -12.05 3.16
N VAL A 19 13.86 -12.03 2.03
CA VAL A 19 13.86 -13.15 1.07
C VAL A 19 14.96 -12.92 0.04
N THR A 20 15.92 -13.84 -0.02
CA THR A 20 17.09 -13.76 -0.93
C THR A 20 16.87 -14.52 -2.23
N GLY A 21 15.93 -15.47 -2.23
CA GLY A 21 15.57 -16.26 -3.40
C GLY A 21 14.23 -16.98 -3.22
N ILE A 22 13.65 -17.41 -4.32
CA ILE A 22 12.48 -18.29 -4.35
C ILE A 22 12.76 -19.37 -5.38
N ASP A 23 12.67 -20.64 -4.95
CA ASP A 23 12.79 -21.77 -5.87
C ASP A 23 11.69 -21.69 -6.94
N PRO A 24 12.05 -21.64 -8.24
CA PRO A 24 11.09 -21.42 -9.31
C PRO A 24 10.15 -22.62 -9.56
N LYS A 25 10.44 -23.79 -8.98
CA LYS A 25 9.62 -24.99 -9.13
C LYS A 25 8.68 -25.22 -7.96
N THR A 26 9.17 -24.97 -6.74
CA THR A 26 8.44 -25.28 -5.51
C THR A 26 7.81 -24.05 -4.86
N GLY A 27 8.33 -22.86 -5.12
CA GLY A 27 7.95 -21.62 -4.44
C GLY A 27 8.56 -21.53 -3.03
N GLU A 28 9.46 -22.43 -2.64
CA GLU A 28 10.16 -22.38 -1.36
C GLU A 28 11.08 -21.16 -1.33
N LYS A 29 11.00 -20.37 -0.25
CA LYS A 29 11.77 -19.14 -0.10
C LYS A 29 13.07 -19.40 0.67
N GLU A 30 14.16 -18.80 0.19
CA GLU A 30 15.39 -18.62 0.94
C GLU A 30 15.34 -17.33 1.75
N VAL A 31 15.81 -17.37 2.99
CA VAL A 31 15.69 -16.26 3.94
C VAL A 31 17.07 -15.90 4.49
N ASP A 32 17.38 -14.61 4.57
CA ASP A 32 18.56 -14.11 5.27
C ASP A 32 18.37 -14.18 6.79
N PHE A 33 18.84 -15.25 7.40
CA PHE A 33 18.80 -15.45 8.85
C PHE A 33 19.66 -14.47 9.64
N SER A 34 20.58 -13.73 9.01
CA SER A 34 21.36 -12.68 9.69
C SER A 34 20.52 -11.49 10.14
N LEU A 35 19.30 -11.35 9.57
CA LEU A 35 18.31 -10.34 9.92
C LEU A 35 17.38 -10.75 11.07
N LEU A 36 17.53 -11.95 11.62
CA LEU A 36 16.81 -12.32 12.83
C LEU A 36 17.27 -11.44 14.01
N PRO A 37 16.33 -10.95 14.82
CA PRO A 37 16.67 -10.19 16.03
C PRO A 37 17.47 -11.07 17.00
N SER A 38 18.51 -10.49 17.57
CA SER A 38 19.29 -11.07 18.67
C SER A 38 19.38 -10.09 19.82
N ARG A 39 19.84 -10.56 20.99
CA ARG A 39 19.99 -9.69 22.17
C ARG A 39 21.12 -8.66 22.04
N ASP A 40 22.02 -8.88 21.11
CA ASP A 40 23.28 -8.13 21.04
C ASP A 40 23.39 -7.26 19.78
N LYS A 41 22.39 -7.32 18.88
CA LYS A 41 22.53 -6.68 17.57
C LYS A 41 21.23 -6.01 17.13
N THR A 42 21.30 -4.72 16.82
CA THR A 42 20.26 -4.04 16.04
C THR A 42 20.32 -4.50 14.60
N VAL A 43 19.16 -4.85 14.04
CA VAL A 43 19.02 -5.20 12.63
C VAL A 43 17.99 -4.33 11.94
N THR A 44 18.25 -3.97 10.68
CA THR A 44 17.27 -3.23 9.85
C THR A 44 16.56 -4.20 8.93
N VAL A 45 15.26 -4.29 9.07
CA VAL A 45 14.39 -5.20 8.32
C VAL A 45 13.42 -4.41 7.47
N CYS A 46 13.27 -4.81 6.23
CA CYS A 46 12.29 -4.30 5.27
C CYS A 46 11.37 -5.44 4.81
N PRO A 47 10.07 -5.20 4.73
CA PRO A 47 9.35 -4.03 5.22
C PRO A 47 9.28 -3.98 6.75
N ASN A 48 8.67 -2.92 7.30
CA ASN A 48 8.40 -2.83 8.74
C ASN A 48 7.35 -3.87 9.20
N ASN A 49 7.04 -3.89 10.49
CA ASN A 49 6.07 -4.81 11.10
C ASN A 49 4.63 -4.69 10.54
N ALA A 50 4.30 -3.57 9.92
CA ALA A 50 3.02 -3.42 9.21
C ALA A 50 3.02 -4.07 7.81
N GLY A 51 4.19 -4.54 7.34
CA GLY A 51 4.36 -5.10 5.99
C GLY A 51 4.47 -4.04 4.89
N GLY A 52 5.06 -4.40 3.77
CA GLY A 52 5.07 -3.57 2.56
C GLY A 52 3.69 -3.54 1.89
N LYS A 53 3.02 -4.68 1.87
CA LYS A 53 1.60 -4.88 1.54
C LYS A 53 0.89 -5.33 2.81
N ASN A 54 -0.10 -4.56 3.24
CA ASN A 54 -0.93 -4.88 4.39
C ASN A 54 -2.37 -5.23 3.94
N TRP A 55 -3.33 -5.18 4.88
CA TRP A 55 -4.74 -5.53 4.67
C TRP A 55 -5.48 -4.73 3.60
N MET A 56 -5.00 -3.52 3.20
CA MET A 56 -5.66 -2.72 2.17
C MET A 56 -5.85 -3.54 0.89
N PRO A 57 -7.10 -3.75 0.43
CA PRO A 57 -7.35 -4.59 -0.74
C PRO A 57 -6.64 -4.08 -1.99
N SER A 58 -6.05 -5.00 -2.74
CA SER A 58 -5.64 -4.81 -4.12
C SER A 58 -6.85 -4.93 -5.04
N ALA A 59 -6.75 -4.40 -6.25
CA ALA A 59 -7.79 -4.52 -7.27
C ALA A 59 -7.23 -5.21 -8.52
N TYR A 60 -7.99 -6.12 -9.11
CA TYR A 60 -7.60 -6.82 -10.33
C TYR A 60 -8.53 -6.44 -11.48
N ASN A 61 -7.94 -6.10 -12.63
CA ASN A 61 -8.69 -5.89 -13.86
C ASN A 61 -8.48 -7.09 -14.80
N PRO A 62 -9.52 -7.89 -15.04
CA PRO A 62 -9.40 -9.10 -15.87
C PRO A 62 -9.14 -8.80 -17.34
N SER A 63 -9.51 -7.62 -17.84
CA SER A 63 -9.28 -7.25 -19.24
C SER A 63 -7.82 -6.93 -19.54
N SER A 64 -7.16 -6.17 -18.63
CA SER A 64 -5.75 -5.82 -18.75
C SER A 64 -4.81 -6.84 -18.11
N LYS A 65 -5.33 -7.78 -17.31
CA LYS A 65 -4.56 -8.74 -16.49
C LYS A 65 -3.69 -8.09 -15.42
N LEU A 66 -4.01 -6.85 -15.04
CA LEU A 66 -3.26 -6.08 -14.06
C LEU A 66 -3.87 -6.18 -12.68
N LEU A 67 -3.01 -6.50 -11.70
CA LEU A 67 -3.28 -6.40 -10.27
C LEU A 67 -2.65 -5.09 -9.76
N PHE A 68 -3.46 -4.21 -9.21
CA PHE A 68 -3.01 -2.94 -8.62
C PHE A 68 -2.79 -3.12 -7.13
N VAL A 69 -1.54 -2.95 -6.69
CA VAL A 69 -1.10 -3.28 -5.34
C VAL A 69 -0.68 -2.01 -4.60
N PRO A 70 -1.38 -1.63 -3.51
CA PRO A 70 -0.95 -0.52 -2.65
C PRO A 70 0.16 -0.99 -1.72
N LEU A 71 1.27 -0.27 -1.68
CA LEU A 71 2.48 -0.64 -0.98
C LEU A 71 3.06 0.53 -0.17
N MET A 72 3.89 0.20 0.83
CA MET A 72 4.63 1.16 1.63
C MET A 72 6.13 0.88 1.61
N GLU A 73 6.93 1.92 1.43
CA GLU A 73 8.40 1.87 1.44
C GLU A 73 8.97 2.23 2.82
N ILE A 74 8.57 1.47 3.84
CA ILE A 74 8.98 1.68 5.22
C ILE A 74 9.64 0.42 5.75
N CYS A 75 10.87 0.57 6.25
CA CYS A 75 11.61 -0.45 6.99
C CYS A 75 11.51 -0.20 8.49
N MET A 76 12.15 -1.03 9.31
CA MET A 76 12.29 -0.81 10.74
C MET A 76 13.65 -1.26 11.24
N ASP A 77 14.16 -0.53 12.25
CA ASP A 77 15.21 -1.06 13.11
C ASP A 77 14.58 -1.87 14.23
N MET A 78 15.08 -3.07 14.43
CA MET A 78 14.77 -3.94 15.55
C MET A 78 15.90 -3.80 16.57
N ILE A 79 15.67 -2.99 17.62
CA ILE A 79 16.68 -2.62 18.62
C ILE A 79 16.45 -3.49 19.84
N PRO A 80 17.42 -4.33 20.26
CA PRO A 80 17.31 -5.12 21.47
C PRO A 80 17.03 -4.24 22.71
N VAL A 81 16.16 -4.71 23.61
CA VAL A 81 15.95 -4.07 24.90
C VAL A 81 16.47 -4.95 26.03
N PRO A 82 16.87 -4.35 27.19
CA PRO A 82 17.26 -5.12 28.36
C PRO A 82 16.22 -6.14 28.79
N PRO A 83 16.58 -7.24 29.49
CA PRO A 83 15.64 -8.29 29.89
C PRO A 83 14.52 -7.82 30.82
N ASP A 84 14.70 -6.71 31.53
CA ASP A 84 13.74 -6.08 32.44
C ASP A 84 12.86 -5.03 31.74
N GLU A 85 13.15 -4.69 30.49
CA GLU A 85 12.34 -3.81 29.64
C GLU A 85 11.34 -4.62 28.81
N LYS A 86 10.13 -4.05 28.61
CA LYS A 86 9.16 -4.62 27.68
C LYS A 86 9.42 -4.08 26.28
N GLY A 87 9.80 -4.93 25.36
CA GLY A 87 9.83 -4.64 23.93
C GLY A 87 8.44 -4.61 23.30
N PHE A 88 8.40 -4.34 22.01
CA PHE A 88 7.16 -4.41 21.22
C PHE A 88 6.54 -5.81 21.31
N MET A 89 5.28 -5.89 21.74
CA MET A 89 4.54 -7.15 21.88
C MET A 89 5.32 -8.29 22.56
N THR A 90 6.11 -7.96 23.58
CA THR A 90 6.95 -8.93 24.34
C THR A 90 8.04 -9.63 23.50
N THR A 91 8.43 -9.07 22.37
CA THR A 91 9.44 -9.65 21.47
C THR A 91 10.89 -9.45 21.92
N GLY A 92 11.13 -8.63 22.96
CA GLY A 92 12.47 -8.26 23.39
C GLY A 92 13.16 -7.24 22.50
N VAL A 93 12.45 -6.59 21.58
CA VAL A 93 12.96 -5.54 20.70
C VAL A 93 12.06 -4.30 20.73
N ARG A 94 12.67 -3.13 20.56
CA ARG A 94 11.98 -1.88 20.24
C ARG A 94 12.06 -1.67 18.73
N LEU A 95 10.94 -1.27 18.15
CA LEU A 95 10.83 -1.01 16.70
C LEU A 95 10.92 0.48 16.42
N THR A 96 11.75 0.86 15.46
CA THR A 96 11.86 2.25 14.99
C THR A 96 11.72 2.25 13.47
N ALA A 97 10.73 3.02 12.97
CA ALA A 97 10.50 3.16 11.53
C ALA A 97 11.72 3.78 10.83
N ARG A 98 12.06 3.26 9.68
CA ARG A 98 13.14 3.72 8.81
C ARG A 98 12.67 3.81 7.36
N PRO A 99 13.21 4.75 6.57
CA PRO A 99 13.05 4.71 5.13
C PRO A 99 13.62 3.42 4.54
N LEU A 100 13.07 2.97 3.42
CA LEU A 100 13.71 1.97 2.58
C LEU A 100 15.09 2.49 2.13
N PRO A 101 16.16 1.69 2.11
CA PRO A 101 17.46 2.11 1.60
C PRO A 101 17.35 2.72 0.21
N GLY A 102 17.95 3.91 0.01
CA GLY A 102 17.85 4.67 -1.24
C GLY A 102 16.52 5.40 -1.47
N ASN A 103 15.61 5.42 -0.47
CA ASN A 103 14.35 6.15 -0.58
C ASN A 103 14.59 7.66 -0.73
N ASP A 104 13.89 8.27 -1.68
CA ASP A 104 13.94 9.69 -2.03
C ASP A 104 12.90 10.55 -1.29
N GLY A 105 12.37 10.06 -0.18
CA GLY A 105 11.32 10.72 0.58
C GLY A 105 9.90 10.35 0.16
N LYS A 106 9.72 9.39 -0.74
CA LYS A 106 8.41 8.87 -1.18
C LYS A 106 8.14 7.53 -0.50
N TYR A 107 7.06 7.46 0.27
CA TYR A 107 6.73 6.28 1.08
C TYR A 107 5.48 5.54 0.60
N GLY A 108 4.64 6.20 -0.19
CA GLY A 108 3.51 5.56 -0.85
C GLY A 108 3.88 5.02 -2.23
N ARG A 109 3.46 3.80 -2.53
CA ARG A 109 3.68 3.16 -3.82
C ARG A 109 2.41 2.46 -4.29
N LEU A 110 2.05 2.67 -5.56
CA LEU A 110 1.06 1.88 -6.26
C LEU A 110 1.74 1.18 -7.43
N GLN A 111 1.63 -0.14 -7.49
CA GLN A 111 2.20 -0.92 -8.59
C GLN A 111 1.12 -1.63 -9.38
N ALA A 112 1.27 -1.65 -10.70
CA ALA A 112 0.52 -2.54 -11.57
C ALA A 112 1.37 -3.77 -11.91
N VAL A 113 0.91 -4.92 -11.47
CA VAL A 113 1.56 -6.21 -11.68
C VAL A 113 0.76 -6.99 -12.72
N ASN A 114 1.40 -7.37 -13.81
CA ASN A 114 0.80 -8.24 -14.81
C ASN A 114 0.87 -9.69 -14.34
N LEU A 115 -0.29 -10.30 -14.10
CA LEU A 115 -0.35 -11.67 -13.56
C LEU A 115 -0.14 -12.76 -14.59
N GLU A 116 -0.21 -12.46 -15.88
CA GLU A 116 0.14 -13.42 -16.95
C GLU A 116 1.65 -13.43 -17.20
N LYS A 117 2.28 -12.23 -17.22
CA LYS A 117 3.72 -12.09 -17.47
C LYS A 117 4.57 -12.21 -16.20
N LEU A 118 3.96 -12.12 -15.02
CA LEU A 118 4.61 -12.08 -13.71
C LEU A 118 5.68 -10.98 -13.63
N ASN A 119 5.33 -9.77 -14.08
CA ASN A 119 6.20 -8.60 -14.04
C ASN A 119 5.45 -7.36 -13.55
N ILE A 120 6.20 -6.35 -13.13
CA ILE A 120 5.68 -5.02 -12.82
C ILE A 120 5.64 -4.24 -14.13
N GLU A 121 4.45 -3.78 -14.55
CA GLU A 121 4.28 -2.95 -15.74
C GLU A 121 4.60 -1.48 -15.46
N TRP A 122 4.14 -0.95 -14.32
CA TRP A 122 4.47 0.39 -13.89
C TRP A 122 4.43 0.54 -12.36
N THR A 123 5.09 1.59 -11.88
CA THR A 123 5.14 1.96 -10.46
C THR A 123 4.94 3.47 -10.33
N HIS A 124 3.89 3.86 -9.62
CA HIS A 124 3.72 5.23 -9.14
C HIS A 124 4.23 5.35 -7.71
N ARG A 125 5.04 6.38 -7.43
CA ARG A 125 5.57 6.66 -6.08
C ARG A 125 5.22 8.07 -5.65
N GLN A 126 4.73 8.21 -4.43
CA GLN A 126 4.30 9.48 -3.85
C GLN A 126 4.82 9.67 -2.42
N ARG A 127 4.81 10.92 -1.94
CA ARG A 127 5.28 11.27 -0.59
C ARG A 127 4.51 10.51 0.50
N ALA A 128 3.19 10.58 0.47
CA ALA A 128 2.31 10.05 1.51
C ALA A 128 2.00 8.56 1.28
N PRO A 129 2.13 7.70 2.31
CA PRO A 129 1.71 6.31 2.24
C PRO A 129 0.23 6.15 1.85
N ILE A 130 -0.07 5.13 1.02
CA ILE A 130 -1.43 4.75 0.68
C ILE A 130 -2.09 4.09 1.89
N THR A 131 -3.32 4.50 2.21
CA THR A 131 -4.09 4.05 3.39
C THR A 131 -5.38 3.35 3.04
N SER A 132 -5.92 3.58 1.84
CA SER A 132 -7.15 2.94 1.38
C SER A 132 -6.89 1.63 0.66
N GLY A 133 -7.95 0.85 0.43
CA GLY A 133 -7.96 -0.13 -0.65
C GLY A 133 -7.90 0.53 -2.03
N VAL A 134 -7.66 -0.28 -3.05
CA VAL A 134 -7.62 0.15 -4.44
C VAL A 134 -8.92 -0.26 -5.13
N LEU A 135 -9.39 0.58 -6.04
CA LEU A 135 -10.48 0.26 -6.96
C LEU A 135 -9.97 0.43 -8.39
N THR A 136 -10.26 -0.53 -9.26
CA THR A 136 -10.09 -0.37 -10.71
C THR A 136 -11.44 -0.40 -11.42
N THR A 137 -11.55 0.29 -12.53
CA THR A 137 -12.79 0.41 -13.31
C THR A 137 -12.60 -0.09 -14.74
N ALA A 138 -13.69 -0.50 -15.38
CA ALA A 138 -13.69 -0.86 -16.80
C ALA A 138 -13.34 0.32 -17.73
N GLY A 139 -13.53 1.56 -17.24
CA GLY A 139 -13.19 2.79 -17.96
C GLY A 139 -11.69 3.15 -17.90
N GLY A 140 -10.83 2.30 -17.35
CA GLY A 140 -9.38 2.53 -17.35
C GLY A 140 -8.86 3.39 -16.19
N LEU A 141 -9.65 3.59 -15.13
CA LEU A 141 -9.23 4.33 -13.95
C LEU A 141 -8.86 3.41 -12.78
N VAL A 142 -7.90 3.85 -11.99
CA VAL A 142 -7.54 3.25 -10.70
C VAL A 142 -7.64 4.31 -9.63
N PHE A 143 -8.32 3.98 -8.51
CA PHE A 143 -8.49 4.90 -7.38
C PHE A 143 -7.77 4.35 -6.15
N ALA A 144 -7.04 5.22 -5.45
CA ALA A 144 -6.45 4.94 -4.14
C ALA A 144 -6.42 6.22 -3.30
N GLY A 145 -6.38 6.06 -1.99
CA GLY A 145 -6.30 7.19 -1.07
C GLY A 145 -5.10 7.10 -0.14
N ASP A 146 -4.59 8.24 0.31
CA ASP A 146 -3.38 8.34 1.11
C ASP A 146 -3.58 8.97 2.51
N VAL A 147 -2.52 8.91 3.33
CA VAL A 147 -2.55 9.44 4.69
C VAL A 147 -2.64 10.97 4.75
N ASP A 148 -2.28 11.70 3.69
CA ASP A 148 -2.48 13.16 3.61
C ASP A 148 -3.90 13.54 3.16
N ARG A 149 -4.81 12.59 3.25
CA ARG A 149 -6.26 12.77 3.05
C ARG A 149 -6.66 13.00 1.60
N TYR A 150 -5.87 12.56 0.62
CA TYR A 150 -6.29 12.59 -0.78
C TYR A 150 -6.93 11.29 -1.21
N ILE A 151 -7.99 11.39 -2.01
CA ILE A 151 -8.42 10.35 -2.93
C ILE A 151 -7.89 10.73 -4.32
N ILE A 152 -7.29 9.78 -5.02
CA ILE A 152 -6.54 10.02 -6.25
C ILE A 152 -7.03 9.05 -7.31
N ALA A 153 -7.20 9.55 -8.54
CA ALA A 153 -7.46 8.76 -9.73
C ALA A 153 -6.19 8.69 -10.60
N PHE A 154 -5.84 7.50 -11.01
CA PHE A 154 -4.69 7.21 -11.89
C PHE A 154 -5.18 6.59 -13.21
N ASP A 155 -4.43 6.84 -14.27
CA ASP A 155 -4.55 6.08 -15.51
C ASP A 155 -4.08 4.65 -15.28
N GLN A 156 -4.93 3.69 -15.62
CA GLN A 156 -4.66 2.28 -15.43
C GLN A 156 -3.45 1.78 -16.23
N SER A 157 -3.18 2.38 -17.40
CA SER A 157 -2.19 1.90 -18.34
C SER A 157 -0.75 2.29 -17.97
N ASN A 158 -0.57 3.41 -17.28
CA ASN A 158 0.76 3.98 -17.03
C ASN A 158 0.98 4.51 -15.59
N GLY A 159 -0.08 4.57 -14.77
CA GLY A 159 0.00 5.08 -13.40
C GLY A 159 0.11 6.60 -13.29
N GLU A 160 -0.17 7.34 -14.35
CA GLU A 160 -0.24 8.80 -14.33
C GLU A 160 -1.40 9.26 -13.45
N GLU A 161 -1.15 10.27 -12.62
CA GLU A 161 -2.19 10.88 -11.82
C GLU A 161 -3.05 11.79 -12.71
N LEU A 162 -4.35 11.49 -12.78
CA LEU A 162 -5.32 12.22 -13.58
C LEU A 162 -6.12 13.24 -12.77
N TRP A 163 -6.36 12.93 -11.49
CA TRP A 163 -7.17 13.75 -10.61
C TRP A 163 -6.88 13.43 -9.15
N ARG A 164 -7.00 14.46 -8.28
CA ARG A 164 -7.00 14.29 -6.82
C ARG A 164 -7.95 15.25 -6.13
N MET A 165 -8.49 14.82 -4.98
CA MET A 165 -9.30 15.65 -4.10
C MET A 165 -8.89 15.42 -2.65
N ARG A 166 -8.70 16.52 -1.92
CA ARG A 166 -8.44 16.45 -0.49
C ARG A 166 -9.75 16.33 0.29
N LEU A 167 -9.79 15.39 1.22
CA LEU A 167 -10.95 15.06 2.04
C LEU A 167 -10.78 15.64 3.45
N ASN A 168 -11.85 15.59 4.24
CA ASN A 168 -11.81 16.06 5.63
C ASN A 168 -11.00 15.14 6.56
N ASP A 169 -10.88 13.83 6.20
CA ASP A 169 -10.11 12.85 6.95
C ASP A 169 -9.48 11.82 6.00
N VAL A 170 -8.71 10.88 6.54
CA VAL A 170 -7.96 9.87 5.78
C VAL A 170 -8.91 8.85 5.15
N PRO A 171 -8.80 8.58 3.83
CA PRO A 171 -9.48 7.46 3.20
C PRO A 171 -9.08 6.14 3.85
N SER A 172 -10.03 5.47 4.49
CA SER A 172 -9.81 4.27 5.30
C SER A 172 -10.53 3.04 4.79
N SER A 173 -11.33 3.16 3.74
CA SER A 173 -12.00 2.05 3.06
C SER A 173 -11.50 1.88 1.63
N ALA A 174 -11.83 0.75 1.00
CA ALA A 174 -11.76 0.66 -0.45
C ALA A 174 -12.81 1.59 -1.07
N PRO A 175 -12.46 2.42 -2.05
CA PRO A 175 -13.46 3.16 -2.83
C PRO A 175 -14.37 2.18 -3.58
N ILE A 176 -15.58 2.61 -3.88
CA ILE A 176 -16.51 1.87 -4.74
C ILE A 176 -17.07 2.78 -5.82
N THR A 177 -17.44 2.20 -6.96
CA THR A 177 -18.27 2.88 -7.96
C THR A 177 -19.63 2.24 -8.05
N TYR A 178 -20.65 3.07 -8.31
CA TYR A 178 -22.04 2.61 -8.53
C TYR A 178 -22.74 3.55 -9.50
N SER A 179 -23.84 3.08 -10.06
CA SER A 179 -24.72 3.88 -10.92
C SER A 179 -26.08 4.07 -10.27
N ALA A 180 -26.59 5.30 -10.32
CA ALA A 180 -27.92 5.64 -9.89
C ALA A 180 -28.50 6.71 -10.82
N ASN A 181 -29.75 6.55 -11.24
CA ASN A 181 -30.46 7.49 -12.12
C ASN A 181 -29.70 7.85 -13.42
N GLY A 182 -29.00 6.86 -14.00
CA GLY A 182 -28.19 7.03 -15.22
C GLY A 182 -26.89 7.81 -15.04
N LYS A 183 -26.46 8.06 -13.81
CA LYS A 183 -25.21 8.71 -13.46
C LYS A 183 -24.29 7.72 -12.74
N GLN A 184 -22.98 7.88 -12.92
CA GLN A 184 -21.98 7.09 -12.22
C GLN A 184 -21.39 7.91 -11.07
N TYR A 185 -21.16 7.24 -9.95
CA TYR A 185 -20.63 7.82 -8.73
C TYR A 185 -19.40 7.05 -8.24
N LEU A 186 -18.48 7.78 -7.61
CA LEU A 186 -17.40 7.24 -6.78
C LEU A 186 -17.74 7.53 -5.32
N ALA A 187 -17.69 6.53 -4.46
CA ALA A 187 -17.88 6.72 -3.02
C ALA A 187 -16.69 6.16 -2.22
N VAL A 188 -16.32 6.86 -1.14
CA VAL A 188 -15.26 6.45 -0.22
C VAL A 188 -15.58 6.91 1.20
N THR A 189 -15.38 6.04 2.18
CA THR A 189 -15.43 6.44 3.59
C THR A 189 -14.07 6.91 4.08
N VAL A 190 -14.09 7.94 4.92
CA VAL A 190 -12.92 8.50 5.56
C VAL A 190 -13.04 8.45 7.07
N GLY A 191 -11.89 8.45 7.75
CA GLY A 191 -11.78 8.42 9.20
C GLY A 191 -10.45 7.77 9.58
N HIS A 192 -9.59 8.48 10.30
CA HIS A 192 -8.30 7.94 10.66
C HIS A 192 -8.36 7.07 11.93
N GLY A 193 -7.48 6.08 12.00
CA GLY A 193 -7.27 5.20 13.14
C GLY A 193 -5.78 4.94 13.35
N VAL A 194 -5.47 3.94 14.16
CA VAL A 194 -4.08 3.58 14.54
C VAL A 194 -3.16 3.42 13.33
N ILE A 195 -3.65 2.83 12.24
CA ILE A 195 -2.87 2.61 11.02
C ILE A 195 -2.44 3.92 10.37
N ALA A 196 -3.31 4.92 10.30
CA ALA A 196 -2.97 6.23 9.76
C ALA A 196 -1.95 6.95 10.64
N ILE A 197 -2.07 6.82 11.96
CA ILE A 197 -1.14 7.38 12.94
C ILE A 197 0.25 6.77 12.78
N ASP A 198 0.34 5.45 12.63
CA ASP A 198 1.60 4.74 12.42
C ASP A 198 2.29 5.18 11.12
N ARG A 199 1.53 5.29 10.03
CA ARG A 199 2.06 5.73 8.73
C ARG A 199 2.49 7.19 8.70
N LYS A 200 1.85 8.04 9.50
CA LYS A 200 2.25 9.43 9.67
C LYS A 200 3.67 9.59 10.24
N ALA A 201 4.21 8.59 10.93
CA ALA A 201 5.55 8.65 11.52
C ALA A 201 6.66 8.95 10.51
N VAL A 202 6.50 8.58 9.24
CA VAL A 202 7.47 8.86 8.17
C VAL A 202 7.14 10.12 7.35
N VAL A 203 5.99 10.74 7.61
CA VAL A 203 5.53 11.99 6.97
C VAL A 203 5.06 12.96 8.05
N PRO A 204 5.96 13.47 8.92
CA PRO A 204 5.60 14.26 10.10
C PRO A 204 4.87 15.57 9.74
N GLU A 205 5.05 16.08 8.54
CA GLU A 205 4.37 17.27 8.02
C GLU A 205 2.86 17.06 7.79
N VAL A 206 2.39 15.82 7.66
CA VAL A 206 0.97 15.53 7.48
C VAL A 206 0.21 15.81 8.78
N THR A 207 -0.84 16.62 8.69
CA THR A 207 -1.70 16.97 9.82
C THR A 207 -3.00 16.17 9.74
N LEU A 208 -3.25 15.33 10.74
CA LEU A 208 -4.52 14.64 10.91
C LEU A 208 -5.51 15.52 11.71
N PRO A 209 -6.83 15.39 11.48
CA PRO A 209 -7.83 16.01 12.32
C PRO A 209 -7.66 15.62 13.79
N LEU A 210 -7.95 16.53 14.71
CA LEU A 210 -7.86 16.25 16.16
C LEU A 210 -8.85 15.16 16.59
N THR A 211 -10.03 15.13 15.94
CA THR A 211 -11.07 14.14 16.20
C THR A 211 -11.36 13.38 14.93
N PRO A 212 -11.22 12.05 14.92
CA PRO A 212 -11.61 11.25 13.75
C PRO A 212 -13.09 11.43 13.44
N ALA A 213 -13.42 11.65 12.19
CA ALA A 213 -14.79 11.79 11.74
C ALA A 213 -15.09 10.76 10.64
N ALA A 214 -15.99 9.81 10.93
CA ALA A 214 -16.49 8.91 9.90
C ALA A 214 -17.41 9.68 8.95
N THR A 215 -16.94 9.90 7.72
CA THR A 215 -17.68 10.62 6.69
C THR A 215 -17.69 9.78 5.40
N LEU A 216 -18.84 9.73 4.73
CA LEU A 216 -18.96 9.18 3.39
C LEU A 216 -18.88 10.33 2.38
N TRP A 217 -17.86 10.29 1.52
CA TRP A 217 -17.75 11.17 0.37
C TRP A 217 -18.29 10.49 -0.88
N VAL A 218 -19.08 11.23 -1.64
CA VAL A 218 -19.66 10.78 -2.91
C VAL A 218 -19.37 11.83 -3.98
N PHE A 219 -18.74 11.37 -5.06
CA PHE A 219 -18.44 12.19 -6.25
C PHE A 219 -19.28 11.70 -7.41
N GLU A 220 -19.92 12.61 -8.13
CA GLU A 220 -20.56 12.32 -9.39
C GLU A 220 -19.55 12.46 -10.53
N LEU A 221 -19.45 11.48 -11.41
CA LEU A 221 -18.67 11.61 -12.62
C LEU A 221 -19.39 12.55 -13.59
N PRO A 222 -18.70 13.56 -14.15
CA PRO A 222 -19.32 14.46 -15.12
C PRO A 222 -19.84 13.66 -16.31
N LYS A 223 -21.01 14.04 -16.83
CA LYS A 223 -21.43 13.55 -18.14
C LYS A 223 -20.38 13.97 -19.16
N ASN A 224 -20.03 13.08 -20.09
CA ASN A 224 -19.15 13.39 -21.21
C ASN A 224 -19.72 14.57 -22.01
N GLU A 225 -19.50 15.78 -21.56
CA GLU A 225 -19.57 16.98 -22.38
C GLU A 225 -18.14 17.20 -22.91
N ASN A 226 -17.86 16.60 -24.08
CA ASN A 226 -16.74 16.88 -24.98
C ASN A 226 -15.50 17.50 -24.29
N ILE A 227 -14.61 16.66 -23.79
CA ILE A 227 -13.21 17.08 -23.60
C ILE A 227 -12.67 17.28 -25.01
N LYS A 228 -12.68 18.56 -25.45
CA LYS A 228 -11.95 19.03 -26.65
C LYS A 228 -10.50 19.22 -26.29
#